data_35f472646b0ee8ccb6a0aecb510c44bd
#
_entry.id   35f472646b0ee8ccb6a0aecb510c44bd
#
_cell.length_a   1.000
_cell.length_b   1.000
_cell.length_c   1.000
_cell.angle_alpha   90.00
_cell.angle_beta   90.00
_cell.angle_gamma   90.00
#
_symmetry.space_group_name_H-M   'P 1'
#
loop_
_entity.id
_entity.type
_entity.pdbx_description
1 polymer ?
#
loop_
_entity_poly.entity_id
_entity_poly.type
_entity_poly.pdbx_seq_one_letter_code
_entity_poly.pdbx_strand_id
1 'polypeptide(L)'
;KAASEKSGKVLMIMRNNRYYGHSVFAKNYIESGKMGEIYCGRCGWIRRRGIPGRGGWFTTKAKSGGGPLIDLGVHMIDLAIWLMGNPTPVAVSGATYRKFADNEAQSDSVHAKFGSKQENGTFDVEDLAMGMIRFDNGAVLQLEFSWASNIDHETRFVELRGTKSGLTWEGDSGVKFFSEEQGQLTDLVPHCQAGDGHVANMRHFVDVVVNHVKPDFEPIQGIN
;
A
#
# COMPACT_ATOMS: atom_id res chain seq x y z
N LYS A 1 -10.20 -0.95 18.35
CA LYS A 1 -9.22 -0.67 19.41
C LYS A 1 -9.85 -0.78 20.79
N ALA A 2 -10.84 0.05 21.15
CA ALA A 2 -11.48 0.03 22.47
C ALA A 2 -12.01 -1.35 22.91
N ALA A 3 -12.61 -2.12 22.03
CA ALA A 3 -13.10 -3.47 22.34
C ALA A 3 -11.95 -4.45 22.66
N SER A 4 -10.84 -4.37 21.93
CA SER A 4 -9.64 -5.16 22.20
C SER A 4 -9.03 -4.82 23.56
N GLU A 5 -8.87 -3.52 23.85
CA GLU A 5 -8.36 -3.05 25.14
C GLU A 5 -9.26 -3.50 26.30
N LYS A 6 -10.58 -3.38 26.16
CA LYS A 6 -11.55 -3.80 27.18
C LYS A 6 -11.56 -5.31 27.43
N SER A 7 -11.38 -6.12 26.38
CA SER A 7 -11.44 -7.58 26.47
C SER A 7 -10.09 -8.24 26.75
N GLY A 8 -8.98 -7.50 26.60
CA GLY A 8 -7.62 -8.06 26.63
C GLY A 8 -7.30 -8.99 25.46
N LYS A 9 -8.13 -9.00 24.39
CA LYS A 9 -7.93 -9.86 23.23
C LYS A 9 -7.11 -9.15 22.16
N VAL A 10 -6.35 -9.93 21.39
CA VAL A 10 -5.53 -9.44 20.29
C VAL A 10 -6.42 -8.93 19.16
N LEU A 11 -6.15 -7.71 18.70
CA LEU A 11 -6.69 -7.14 17.48
C LEU A 11 -5.55 -6.97 16.48
N MET A 12 -5.65 -7.60 15.32
CA MET A 12 -4.72 -7.44 14.20
C MET A 12 -5.47 -6.95 12.96
N ILE A 13 -4.85 -6.05 12.24
CA ILE A 13 -5.28 -5.66 10.89
C ILE A 13 -4.36 -6.36 9.90
N MET A 14 -4.94 -7.04 8.90
CA MET A 14 -4.17 -7.76 7.88
C MET A 14 -3.33 -6.78 7.05
N ARG A 15 -2.01 -6.99 7.03
CA ARG A 15 -1.03 -6.14 6.33
C ARG A 15 -0.06 -7.00 5.52
N ASN A 16 -0.63 -7.80 4.65
CA ASN A 16 0.06 -8.86 3.91
C ASN A 16 1.32 -8.39 3.16
N ASN A 17 1.35 -7.15 2.65
CA ASN A 17 2.50 -6.63 1.90
C ASN A 17 3.77 -6.51 2.77
N ARG A 18 3.66 -6.33 4.07
CA ARG A 18 4.81 -6.31 4.99
C ARG A 18 5.50 -7.67 5.10
N TYR A 19 4.78 -8.76 4.82
CA TYR A 19 5.23 -10.15 5.05
C TYR A 19 5.78 -10.84 3.79
N TYR A 20 5.84 -10.16 2.65
CA TYR A 20 6.59 -10.68 1.51
C TYR A 20 8.09 -10.70 1.82
N GLY A 21 8.82 -11.73 1.37
CA GLY A 21 10.25 -11.86 1.65
C GLY A 21 11.06 -10.64 1.25
N HIS A 22 10.73 -10.01 0.10
CA HIS A 22 11.39 -8.79 -0.36
C HIS A 22 11.00 -7.55 0.47
N SER A 23 9.82 -7.52 1.09
CA SER A 23 9.44 -6.44 2.01
C SER A 23 10.19 -6.55 3.33
N VAL A 24 10.32 -7.77 3.87
CA VAL A 24 11.12 -8.04 5.07
C VAL A 24 12.59 -7.71 4.82
N PHE A 25 13.13 -8.11 3.66
CA PHE A 25 14.50 -7.74 3.28
C PHE A 25 14.68 -6.22 3.20
N ALA A 26 13.74 -5.52 2.56
CA ALA A 26 13.76 -4.06 2.45
C ALA A 26 13.76 -3.40 3.83
N LYS A 27 12.93 -3.86 4.75
CA LYS A 27 12.85 -3.36 6.12
C LYS A 27 14.19 -3.54 6.85
N ASN A 28 14.77 -4.73 6.81
CA ASN A 28 16.06 -5.02 7.43
C ASN A 28 17.20 -4.18 6.83
N TYR A 29 17.18 -3.96 5.51
CA TYR A 29 18.16 -3.11 4.83
C TYR A 29 18.06 -1.67 5.30
N ILE A 30 16.86 -1.13 5.47
CA ILE A 30 16.62 0.22 5.98
C ILE A 30 17.07 0.31 7.45
N GLU A 31 16.68 -0.62 8.29
CA GLU A 31 17.03 -0.65 9.72
C GLU A 31 18.53 -0.82 9.98
N SER A 32 19.26 -1.41 9.04
CA SER A 32 20.73 -1.45 9.09
C SER A 32 21.40 -0.11 8.80
N GLY A 33 20.63 0.95 8.49
CA GLY A 33 21.12 2.30 8.22
C GLY A 33 21.72 2.49 6.83
N LYS A 34 21.60 1.50 5.94
CA LYS A 34 22.16 1.55 4.58
C LYS A 34 21.45 2.54 3.65
N MET A 35 20.21 2.91 3.95
CA MET A 35 19.52 3.96 3.22
C MET A 35 19.82 5.37 3.73
N GLY A 36 20.35 5.50 4.96
CA GLY A 36 20.48 6.80 5.61
C GLY A 36 19.11 7.36 6.00
N GLU A 37 18.98 8.69 5.98
CA GLU A 37 17.69 9.36 6.21
C GLU A 37 16.79 9.24 4.97
N ILE A 38 15.59 8.73 5.14
CA ILE A 38 14.58 8.69 4.08
C ILE A 38 13.81 10.02 4.10
N TYR A 39 14.00 10.84 3.08
CA TYR A 39 13.46 12.20 3.02
C TYR A 39 12.27 12.35 2.08
N CYS A 40 12.09 11.46 1.11
CA CYS A 40 10.91 11.45 0.26
C CYS A 40 10.65 10.08 -0.37
N GLY A 41 9.42 9.91 -0.85
CA GLY A 41 9.03 8.72 -1.59
C GLY A 41 7.78 8.95 -2.41
N ARG A 42 7.39 7.91 -3.12
CA ARG A 42 6.11 7.82 -3.79
C ARG A 42 5.59 6.39 -3.73
N CYS A 43 4.28 6.23 -3.67
CA CYS A 43 3.65 4.93 -3.77
C CYS A 43 2.36 5.01 -4.59
N GLY A 44 2.02 3.90 -5.21
CA GLY A 44 0.85 3.85 -6.05
C GLY A 44 0.42 2.44 -6.38
N TRP A 45 -0.85 2.35 -6.76
CA TRP A 45 -1.42 1.23 -7.47
C TRP A 45 -2.40 1.76 -8.51
N ILE A 46 -1.93 1.78 -9.75
CA ILE A 46 -2.62 2.44 -10.84
C ILE A 46 -3.01 1.36 -11.85
N ARG A 47 -4.30 1.13 -12.02
CA ARG A 47 -4.83 0.15 -12.95
C ARG A 47 -5.20 0.82 -14.28
N ARG A 48 -4.90 0.14 -15.39
CA ARG A 48 -5.38 0.57 -16.70
C ARG A 48 -6.89 0.41 -16.80
N ARG A 49 -7.41 -0.76 -16.43
CA ARG A 49 -8.83 -1.07 -16.28
C ARG A 49 -8.99 -2.14 -15.21
N GLY A 50 -9.86 -1.94 -14.26
CA GLY A 50 -10.03 -2.90 -13.19
C GLY A 50 -10.94 -2.40 -12.06
N ILE A 51 -12.05 -1.73 -12.42
CA ILE A 51 -13.08 -1.31 -11.46
C ILE A 51 -13.71 -2.55 -10.85
N PRO A 52 -13.63 -2.78 -9.53
CA PRO A 52 -14.13 -3.98 -8.91
C PRO A 52 -15.67 -3.94 -8.80
N GLY A 53 -16.35 -4.86 -9.48
CA GLY A 53 -17.80 -5.06 -9.35
C GLY A 53 -18.61 -3.77 -9.45
N ARG A 54 -18.58 -3.11 -10.63
CA ARG A 54 -19.34 -1.88 -10.90
C ARG A 54 -20.80 -2.01 -10.42
N GLY A 55 -21.29 -1.00 -9.70
CA GLY A 55 -22.63 -0.99 -9.12
C GLY A 55 -22.77 -1.79 -7.81
N GLY A 56 -21.72 -2.52 -7.42
CA GLY A 56 -21.71 -3.37 -6.23
C GLY A 56 -21.18 -2.69 -4.96
N TRP A 57 -20.58 -3.49 -4.10
CA TRP A 57 -20.03 -3.02 -2.82
C TRP A 57 -18.98 -1.92 -3.01
N PHE A 58 -17.94 -2.18 -3.80
CA PHE A 58 -16.77 -1.31 -3.93
C PHE A 58 -17.10 0.08 -4.46
N THR A 59 -18.06 0.19 -5.36
CA THR A 59 -18.42 1.45 -6.00
C THR A 59 -19.52 2.23 -5.26
N THR A 60 -20.08 1.68 -4.18
CA THR A 60 -21.11 2.31 -3.37
C THR A 60 -20.52 2.88 -2.08
N LYS A 61 -20.42 4.21 -1.97
CA LYS A 61 -19.79 4.91 -0.84
C LYS A 61 -20.36 4.51 0.53
N ALA A 62 -21.67 4.35 0.62
CA ALA A 62 -22.33 3.92 1.87
C ALA A 62 -21.88 2.53 2.34
N LYS A 63 -21.31 1.70 1.46
CA LYS A 63 -20.83 0.34 1.76
C LYS A 63 -19.31 0.30 1.93
N SER A 64 -18.55 0.87 0.98
CA SER A 64 -17.10 0.81 0.93
C SER A 64 -16.38 1.96 1.66
N GLY A 65 -17.08 3.09 1.85
CA GLY A 65 -16.49 4.30 2.41
C GLY A 65 -15.79 5.19 1.37
N GLY A 66 -15.23 4.63 0.32
CA GLY A 66 -14.53 5.33 -0.77
C GLY A 66 -14.10 4.37 -1.87
N GLY A 67 -13.39 4.89 -2.86
CA GLY A 67 -12.93 4.17 -4.03
C GLY A 67 -11.49 3.62 -3.89
N PRO A 68 -10.64 3.78 -4.94
CA PRO A 68 -9.32 3.16 -4.99
C PRO A 68 -8.37 3.63 -3.89
N LEU A 69 -8.56 4.82 -3.31
CA LEU A 69 -7.73 5.25 -2.19
C LEU A 69 -7.90 4.35 -0.97
N ILE A 70 -9.12 3.95 -0.65
CA ILE A 70 -9.41 3.02 0.45
C ILE A 70 -9.08 1.58 0.05
N ASP A 71 -9.46 1.14 -1.16
CA ASP A 71 -9.30 -0.23 -1.61
C ASP A 71 -7.84 -0.60 -1.88
N LEU A 72 -7.14 0.21 -2.68
CA LEU A 72 -5.76 -0.04 -3.10
C LEU A 72 -4.73 0.74 -2.26
N GLY A 73 -5.09 1.98 -1.89
CA GLY A 73 -4.19 2.87 -1.19
C GLY A 73 -3.77 2.35 0.17
N VAL A 74 -4.66 1.75 0.92
CA VAL A 74 -4.37 1.16 2.23
C VAL A 74 -3.20 0.17 2.20
N HIS A 75 -3.02 -0.56 1.11
CA HIS A 75 -1.94 -1.52 0.95
C HIS A 75 -0.57 -0.88 0.74
N MET A 76 -0.51 0.14 -0.12
CA MET A 76 0.76 0.77 -0.51
C MET A 76 1.18 1.87 0.45
N ILE A 77 0.23 2.64 0.97
CA ILE A 77 0.48 3.66 1.98
C ILE A 77 1.02 3.01 3.25
N ASP A 78 0.39 1.91 3.69
CA ASP A 78 0.85 1.15 4.85
C ASP A 78 2.27 0.64 4.67
N LEU A 79 2.57 0.02 3.54
CA LEU A 79 3.90 -0.50 3.24
C LEU A 79 4.94 0.62 3.21
N ALA A 80 4.63 1.75 2.55
CA ALA A 80 5.54 2.88 2.45
C ALA A 80 5.83 3.49 3.83
N ILE A 81 4.80 3.77 4.63
CA ILE A 81 4.94 4.35 5.98
C ILE A 81 5.73 3.38 6.90
N TRP A 82 5.44 2.09 6.84
CA TRP A 82 6.18 1.09 7.61
C TRP A 82 7.66 1.01 7.24
N LEU A 83 7.98 1.05 5.95
CA LEU A 83 9.36 1.10 5.47
C LEU A 83 10.05 2.41 5.88
N MET A 84 9.34 3.54 5.89
CA MET A 84 9.86 4.84 6.35
C MET A 84 10.06 4.93 7.88
N GLY A 85 9.75 3.89 8.65
CA GLY A 85 9.90 3.88 10.11
C GLY A 85 8.69 4.40 10.88
N ASN A 86 7.52 4.45 10.28
CA ASN A 86 6.26 4.94 10.85
C ASN A 86 6.30 6.41 11.30
N PRO A 87 6.76 7.37 10.51
CA PRO A 87 6.68 8.78 10.84
C PRO A 87 5.22 9.22 10.97
N THR A 88 4.97 10.27 11.78
CA THR A 88 3.61 10.76 12.02
C THR A 88 3.16 11.69 10.88
N PRO A 89 2.02 11.44 10.22
CA PRO A 89 1.52 12.37 9.21
C PRO A 89 1.03 13.67 9.86
N VAL A 90 1.46 14.81 9.31
CA VAL A 90 1.11 16.16 9.82
C VAL A 90 0.29 16.99 8.84
N ALA A 91 0.32 16.68 7.56
CA ALA A 91 -0.51 17.36 6.55
C ALA A 91 -0.74 16.47 5.33
N VAL A 92 -1.91 16.60 4.72
CA VAL A 92 -2.30 15.92 3.49
C VAL A 92 -2.84 16.96 2.50
N SER A 93 -2.45 16.84 1.23
CA SER A 93 -3.01 17.60 0.13
C SER A 93 -3.24 16.66 -1.05
N GLY A 94 -4.38 16.78 -1.73
CA GLY A 94 -4.68 15.88 -2.84
C GLY A 94 -5.96 16.24 -3.56
N ALA A 95 -6.30 15.42 -4.56
CA ALA A 95 -7.50 15.50 -5.34
C ALA A 95 -8.04 14.12 -5.68
N THR A 96 -9.34 14.02 -5.84
CA THR A 96 -10.03 12.83 -6.30
C THR A 96 -10.78 13.12 -7.60
N TYR A 97 -10.90 12.10 -8.44
CA TYR A 97 -11.58 12.21 -9.73
C TYR A 97 -12.56 11.06 -9.90
N ARG A 98 -13.67 11.35 -10.59
CA ARG A 98 -14.68 10.38 -10.99
C ARG A 98 -14.94 10.56 -12.48
N LYS A 99 -14.19 9.85 -13.33
CA LYS A 99 -14.21 10.03 -14.77
C LYS A 99 -14.70 8.82 -15.54
N PHE A 100 -14.59 7.62 -14.94
CA PHE A 100 -15.03 6.36 -15.53
C PHE A 100 -16.37 5.87 -14.96
N ALA A 101 -16.81 6.43 -13.84
CA ALA A 101 -18.07 6.06 -13.19
C ALA A 101 -19.29 6.28 -14.09
N ASP A 102 -19.32 7.40 -14.81
CA ASP A 102 -20.48 7.82 -15.60
C ASP A 102 -20.45 7.28 -17.04
N ASN A 103 -19.39 6.56 -17.43
CA ASN A 103 -19.25 6.01 -18.77
C ASN A 103 -19.08 4.49 -18.73
N GLU A 104 -20.19 3.79 -18.90
CA GLU A 104 -20.18 2.31 -18.87
C GLU A 104 -19.31 1.66 -19.93
N ALA A 105 -19.18 2.27 -21.11
CA ALA A 105 -18.35 1.75 -22.19
C ALA A 105 -16.86 1.84 -21.87
N GLN A 106 -16.45 2.77 -21.01
CA GLN A 106 -15.07 2.97 -20.60
C GLN A 106 -14.74 2.43 -19.21
N SER A 107 -15.76 2.20 -18.38
CA SER A 107 -15.60 1.69 -17.02
C SER A 107 -15.67 0.17 -16.99
N ASP A 108 -14.77 -0.47 -17.73
CA ASP A 108 -14.72 -1.91 -17.87
C ASP A 108 -14.33 -2.62 -16.56
N SER A 109 -15.29 -3.33 -15.98
CA SER A 109 -15.07 -4.23 -14.85
C SER A 109 -14.69 -5.66 -15.27
N VAL A 110 -14.63 -5.95 -16.57
CA VAL A 110 -14.33 -7.32 -17.09
C VAL A 110 -12.94 -7.76 -16.65
N HIS A 111 -11.99 -6.82 -16.53
CA HIS A 111 -10.65 -7.10 -16.06
C HIS A 111 -10.51 -7.06 -14.53
N ALA A 112 -11.56 -6.68 -13.79
CA ALA A 112 -11.53 -6.73 -12.34
C ALA A 112 -11.55 -8.18 -11.84
N LYS A 113 -10.64 -8.51 -10.94
CA LYS A 113 -10.56 -9.84 -10.33
C LYS A 113 -11.59 -10.05 -9.21
N PHE A 114 -12.25 -8.99 -8.75
CA PHE A 114 -13.14 -9.00 -7.59
C PHE A 114 -14.47 -8.33 -7.88
N GLY A 115 -15.52 -8.87 -7.28
CA GLY A 115 -16.86 -8.35 -7.38
C GLY A 115 -17.54 -8.65 -8.72
N SER A 116 -18.85 -8.72 -8.71
CA SER A 116 -19.68 -8.88 -9.91
C SER A 116 -20.30 -7.54 -10.28
N LYS A 117 -20.34 -7.22 -11.57
CA LYS A 117 -21.09 -6.07 -12.08
C LYS A 117 -22.57 -6.22 -11.70
N GLN A 118 -23.16 -5.14 -11.21
CA GLN A 118 -24.59 -5.06 -10.90
C GLN A 118 -25.23 -4.01 -11.81
N GLU A 119 -26.21 -4.44 -12.61
CA GLU A 119 -26.99 -3.54 -13.44
C GLU A 119 -27.78 -2.55 -12.55
N ASN A 120 -27.84 -1.30 -12.96
CA ASN A 120 -28.49 -0.22 -12.21
C ASN A 120 -27.96 0.01 -10.78
N GLY A 121 -26.75 -0.48 -10.48
CA GLY A 121 -26.10 -0.25 -9.20
C GLY A 121 -25.45 1.15 -9.09
N THR A 122 -25.04 1.51 -7.88
CA THR A 122 -24.50 2.82 -7.57
C THR A 122 -22.99 2.87 -7.83
N PHE A 123 -22.52 3.98 -8.45
CA PHE A 123 -21.11 4.32 -8.53
C PHE A 123 -20.92 5.78 -8.08
N ASP A 124 -20.73 6.01 -6.80
CA ASP A 124 -20.67 7.33 -6.16
C ASP A 124 -19.36 7.61 -5.40
N VAL A 125 -18.34 6.79 -5.66
CA VAL A 125 -16.97 6.98 -5.17
C VAL A 125 -16.04 7.48 -6.29
N GLU A 126 -14.86 7.92 -5.92
CA GLU A 126 -13.79 8.24 -6.87
C GLU A 126 -13.30 6.98 -7.61
N ASP A 127 -12.79 7.15 -8.84
CA ASP A 127 -12.10 6.12 -9.61
C ASP A 127 -10.58 6.38 -9.71
N LEU A 128 -10.15 7.58 -9.32
CA LEU A 128 -8.76 7.96 -9.15
C LEU A 128 -8.60 8.93 -7.97
N ALA A 129 -7.56 8.73 -7.18
CA ALA A 129 -7.11 9.64 -6.13
C ALA A 129 -5.60 9.84 -6.24
N MET A 130 -5.15 11.09 -6.06
CA MET A 130 -3.74 11.44 -6.01
C MET A 130 -3.49 12.51 -4.96
N GLY A 131 -2.26 12.54 -4.42
CA GLY A 131 -1.93 13.53 -3.42
C GLY A 131 -0.53 13.36 -2.83
N MET A 132 -0.32 14.03 -1.70
CA MET A 132 0.89 13.89 -0.91
C MET A 132 0.60 13.98 0.59
N ILE A 133 1.40 13.25 1.36
CA ILE A 133 1.44 13.31 2.82
C ILE A 133 2.77 13.93 3.23
N ARG A 134 2.74 14.89 4.15
CA ARG A 134 3.93 15.38 4.87
C ARG A 134 3.95 14.80 6.26
N PHE A 135 5.15 14.44 6.71
CA PHE A 135 5.39 13.84 8.02
C PHE A 135 6.12 14.78 8.96
N ASP A 136 6.06 14.48 10.27
CA ASP A 136 6.68 15.24 11.35
C ASP A 136 8.22 15.33 11.25
N ASN A 137 8.86 14.34 10.64
CA ASN A 137 10.30 14.32 10.35
C ASN A 137 10.71 15.09 9.09
N GLY A 138 9.76 15.78 8.43
CA GLY A 138 10.00 16.53 7.19
C GLY A 138 9.89 15.72 5.90
N ALA A 139 9.80 14.41 5.96
CA ALA A 139 9.64 13.56 4.78
C ALA A 139 8.30 13.79 4.07
N VAL A 140 8.28 13.51 2.76
CA VAL A 140 7.07 13.62 1.92
C VAL A 140 6.85 12.32 1.15
N LEU A 141 5.59 11.84 1.11
CA LEU A 141 5.16 10.70 0.33
C LEU A 141 4.10 11.13 -0.69
N GLN A 142 4.38 10.95 -1.99
CA GLN A 142 3.41 11.13 -3.06
C GLN A 142 2.55 9.87 -3.23
N LEU A 143 1.28 10.08 -3.57
CA LEU A 143 0.26 9.04 -3.68
C LEU A 143 -0.44 9.07 -5.03
N GLU A 144 -0.66 7.91 -5.65
CA GLU A 144 -1.54 7.77 -6.80
C GLU A 144 -2.22 6.40 -6.82
N PHE A 145 -3.56 6.40 -6.81
CA PHE A 145 -4.37 5.19 -6.81
C PHE A 145 -5.50 5.30 -7.80
N SER A 146 -5.65 4.32 -8.68
CA SER A 146 -6.79 4.29 -9.59
C SER A 146 -7.24 2.88 -9.94
N TRP A 147 -8.56 2.73 -10.15
CA TRP A 147 -9.13 1.52 -10.70
C TRP A 147 -9.17 1.52 -12.22
N ALA A 148 -9.17 2.71 -12.83
CA ALA A 148 -9.15 2.88 -14.28
C ALA A 148 -8.42 4.17 -14.66
N SER A 149 -7.49 4.05 -15.58
CA SER A 149 -6.70 5.15 -16.13
C SER A 149 -6.28 4.85 -17.56
N ASN A 150 -6.08 5.90 -18.36
CA ASN A 150 -5.55 5.75 -19.72
C ASN A 150 -4.01 5.75 -19.68
N ILE A 151 -3.46 4.64 -19.23
CA ILE A 151 -2.02 4.38 -19.06
C ILE A 151 -1.61 3.14 -19.87
N ASP A 152 -0.32 2.95 -20.05
CA ASP A 152 0.24 1.80 -20.80
C ASP A 152 -0.09 0.48 -20.10
N HIS A 153 0.30 0.33 -18.83
CA HIS A 153 0.11 -0.91 -18.06
C HIS A 153 -0.16 -0.61 -16.58
N GLU A 154 -0.70 -1.61 -15.88
CA GLU A 154 -0.90 -1.54 -14.43
C GLU A 154 0.43 -1.49 -13.69
N THR A 155 0.54 -0.60 -12.71
CA THR A 155 1.71 -0.46 -11.84
C THR A 155 1.31 -0.55 -10.38
N ARG A 156 2.15 -1.22 -9.56
CA ARG A 156 2.01 -1.32 -8.11
C ARG A 156 3.38 -1.19 -7.47
N PHE A 157 3.65 -0.07 -6.82
CA PHE A 157 4.99 0.27 -6.39
C PHE A 157 5.06 1.07 -5.09
N VAL A 158 6.21 0.98 -4.44
CA VAL A 158 6.71 1.91 -3.42
C VAL A 158 8.14 2.28 -3.79
N GLU A 159 8.42 3.56 -3.95
CA GLU A 159 9.76 4.10 -4.15
C GLU A 159 10.12 4.99 -2.98
N LEU A 160 11.30 4.77 -2.40
CA LEU A 160 11.82 5.58 -1.31
C LEU A 160 13.23 6.08 -1.66
N ARG A 161 13.51 7.33 -1.30
CA ARG A 161 14.80 7.98 -1.50
C ARG A 161 15.42 8.33 -0.16
N GLY A 162 16.56 7.72 0.11
CA GLY A 162 17.38 8.01 1.27
C GLY A 162 18.65 8.75 0.89
N THR A 163 19.37 9.25 1.89
CA THR A 163 20.61 10.02 1.69
C THR A 163 21.81 9.17 1.29
N LYS A 164 21.76 7.85 1.48
CA LYS A 164 22.82 6.90 1.11
C LYS A 164 22.42 5.95 -0.01
N SER A 165 21.14 5.58 -0.09
CA SER A 165 20.61 4.75 -1.16
C SER A 165 19.10 4.98 -1.32
N GLY A 166 18.54 4.53 -2.45
CA GLY A 166 17.11 4.49 -2.71
C GLY A 166 16.63 3.06 -2.91
N LEU A 167 15.32 2.86 -2.95
CA LEU A 167 14.72 1.59 -3.32
C LEU A 167 13.47 1.78 -4.20
N THR A 168 13.22 0.76 -5.02
CA THR A 168 11.92 0.51 -5.64
C THR A 168 11.44 -0.87 -5.25
N TRP A 169 10.25 -0.95 -4.67
CA TRP A 169 9.49 -2.17 -4.41
C TRP A 169 8.36 -2.26 -5.46
N GLU A 170 8.30 -3.33 -6.20
CA GLU A 170 7.31 -3.51 -7.29
C GLU A 170 6.59 -4.85 -7.14
N GLY A 171 5.47 -4.87 -6.49
CA GLY A 171 4.56 -6.01 -6.43
C GLY A 171 5.26 -7.37 -6.43
N ASP A 172 5.01 -8.16 -7.46
CA ASP A 172 5.58 -9.50 -7.62
C ASP A 172 7.01 -9.49 -8.19
N SER A 173 7.50 -8.33 -8.68
CA SER A 173 8.87 -8.17 -9.23
C SER A 173 9.93 -8.07 -8.14
N GLY A 174 9.53 -7.80 -6.89
CA GLY A 174 10.45 -7.77 -5.76
C GLY A 174 10.92 -6.37 -5.37
N VAL A 175 12.16 -6.26 -4.90
CA VAL A 175 12.76 -4.99 -4.49
C VAL A 175 14.12 -4.81 -5.14
N LYS A 176 14.43 -3.57 -5.49
CA LYS A 176 15.72 -3.15 -6.04
C LYS A 176 16.21 -1.92 -5.26
N PHE A 177 17.50 -1.89 -4.96
CA PHE A 177 18.15 -0.77 -4.29
C PHE A 177 19.16 -0.10 -5.23
N PHE A 178 19.29 1.20 -5.07
CA PHE A 178 20.17 2.06 -5.87
C PHE A 178 21.12 2.80 -4.94
N SER A 179 22.42 2.62 -5.14
CA SER A 179 23.47 3.23 -4.33
C SER A 179 24.69 3.62 -5.16
N GLU A 180 25.71 4.11 -4.49
CA GLU A 180 27.02 4.36 -5.07
C GLU A 180 28.05 3.63 -4.24
N GLU A 181 28.91 2.84 -4.89
CA GLU A 181 30.00 2.10 -4.27
C GLU A 181 31.30 2.41 -5.01
N GLN A 182 32.30 2.90 -4.29
CA GLN A 182 33.62 3.25 -4.84
C GLN A 182 33.55 4.20 -6.07
N GLY A 183 32.62 5.17 -6.04
CA GLY A 183 32.43 6.14 -7.12
C GLY A 183 31.66 5.58 -8.33
N GLN A 184 31.03 4.42 -8.21
CA GLN A 184 30.23 3.81 -9.27
C GLN A 184 28.79 3.63 -8.81
N LEU A 185 27.83 3.94 -9.68
CA LEU A 185 26.41 3.65 -9.44
C LEU A 185 26.22 2.14 -9.43
N THR A 186 25.54 1.64 -8.41
CA THR A 186 25.31 0.21 -8.21
C THR A 186 23.85 -0.08 -7.93
N ASP A 187 23.39 -1.21 -8.47
CA ASP A 187 22.07 -1.75 -8.23
C ASP A 187 22.18 -3.07 -7.45
N LEU A 188 21.46 -3.15 -6.33
CA LEU A 188 21.34 -4.40 -5.56
C LEU A 188 19.93 -4.99 -5.79
N VAL A 189 19.88 -6.20 -6.35
CA VAL A 189 18.66 -6.96 -6.56
C VAL A 189 18.75 -8.24 -5.72
N PRO A 190 18.11 -8.30 -4.54
CA PRO A 190 18.17 -9.47 -3.70
C PRO A 190 17.30 -10.62 -4.23
N HIS A 191 17.80 -11.83 -4.22
CA HIS A 191 17.02 -13.04 -4.49
C HIS A 191 16.26 -13.45 -3.23
N CYS A 192 15.10 -12.84 -3.00
CA CYS A 192 14.25 -13.17 -1.88
C CYS A 192 13.43 -14.42 -2.17
N GLN A 193 13.21 -15.25 -1.15
CA GLN A 193 12.30 -16.38 -1.30
C GLN A 193 10.88 -15.87 -1.55
N ALA A 194 10.23 -16.47 -2.55
CA ALA A 194 8.81 -16.25 -2.77
C ALA A 194 8.02 -16.79 -1.58
N GLY A 195 7.02 -16.05 -1.14
CA GLY A 195 6.14 -16.44 -0.06
C GLY A 195 4.78 -15.76 -0.19
N ASP A 196 3.77 -16.39 0.41
CA ASP A 196 2.44 -15.79 0.50
C ASP A 196 2.37 -14.88 1.74
N GLY A 197 2.29 -13.57 1.50
CA GLY A 197 2.20 -12.56 2.56
C GLY A 197 0.97 -12.73 3.45
N HIS A 198 -0.16 -13.25 2.92
CA HIS A 198 -1.35 -13.53 3.72
C HIS A 198 -1.11 -14.69 4.68
N VAL A 199 -0.52 -15.78 4.19
CA VAL A 199 -0.18 -16.95 5.01
C VAL A 199 0.82 -16.57 6.10
N ALA A 200 1.87 -15.82 5.75
CA ALA A 200 2.86 -15.36 6.71
C ALA A 200 2.26 -14.45 7.79
N ASN A 201 1.39 -13.51 7.38
CA ASN A 201 0.68 -12.64 8.31
C ASN A 201 -0.25 -13.43 9.25
N MET A 202 -0.98 -14.42 8.75
CA MET A 202 -1.82 -15.29 9.59
C MET A 202 -0.99 -16.15 10.56
N ARG A 203 0.16 -16.67 10.12
CA ARG A 203 1.07 -17.39 11.02
C ARG A 203 1.53 -16.51 12.17
N HIS A 204 1.97 -15.28 11.87
CA HIS A 204 2.34 -14.33 12.90
C HIS A 204 1.20 -14.05 13.89
N PHE A 205 -0.04 -13.90 13.41
CA PHE A 205 -1.20 -13.73 14.28
C PHE A 205 -1.41 -14.94 15.21
N VAL A 206 -1.28 -16.16 14.68
CA VAL A 206 -1.36 -17.39 15.50
C VAL A 206 -0.25 -17.39 16.55
N ASP A 207 0.98 -17.04 16.19
CA ASP A 207 2.11 -16.97 17.13
C ASP A 207 1.88 -15.93 18.24
N VAL A 208 1.31 -14.77 17.89
CA VAL A 208 0.94 -13.74 18.89
C VAL A 208 -0.09 -14.28 19.88
N VAL A 209 -1.10 -15.01 19.40
CA VAL A 209 -2.21 -15.51 20.24
C VAL A 209 -1.79 -16.73 21.05
N VAL A 210 -1.08 -17.69 20.45
CA VAL A 210 -0.79 -19.00 21.05
C VAL A 210 0.54 -18.98 21.80
N ASN A 211 1.56 -18.39 21.19
CA ASN A 211 2.94 -18.40 21.70
C ASN A 211 3.32 -17.12 22.42
N HIS A 212 2.39 -16.16 22.53
CA HIS A 212 2.59 -14.85 23.18
C HIS A 212 3.78 -14.06 22.61
N VAL A 213 4.08 -14.24 21.34
CA VAL A 213 5.09 -13.45 20.63
C VAL A 213 4.64 -12.00 20.58
N LYS A 214 5.58 -11.06 20.70
CA LYS A 214 5.25 -9.63 20.58
C LYS A 214 4.70 -9.35 19.18
N PRO A 215 3.51 -8.68 19.06
CA PRO A 215 3.01 -8.25 17.76
C PRO A 215 4.00 -7.29 17.06
N ASP A 216 4.16 -7.44 15.76
CA ASP A 216 4.92 -6.52 14.91
C ASP A 216 4.06 -5.36 14.37
N PHE A 217 2.84 -5.26 14.88
CA PHE A 217 1.87 -4.22 14.53
C PHE A 217 1.24 -3.62 15.78
N GLU A 218 0.84 -2.37 15.67
CA GLU A 218 0.05 -1.68 16.69
C GLU A 218 -1.29 -1.24 16.07
N PRO A 219 -2.44 -1.45 16.77
CA PRO A 219 -3.75 -1.05 16.24
C PRO A 219 -3.86 0.44 15.89
N ILE A 220 -3.03 1.30 16.51
CA ILE A 220 -2.99 2.73 16.23
C ILE A 220 -2.50 3.03 14.80
N GLN A 221 -1.62 2.20 14.24
CA GLN A 221 -1.12 2.37 12.87
C GLN A 221 -2.21 2.27 11.80
N GLY A 222 -3.39 1.74 12.14
CA GLY A 222 -4.54 1.70 11.25
C GLY A 222 -5.52 2.86 11.44
N ILE A 223 -5.23 3.81 12.35
CA ILE A 223 -6.08 4.94 12.68
C ILE A 223 -5.43 6.26 12.24
N ASN A 224 -4.10 6.30 12.26
CA ASN A 224 -3.31 7.43 11.77
C ASN A 224 -3.27 7.38 10.23
#